data_d523c7bddb52f5df632ba9821a83a9b9
#
_entry.id   d523c7bddb52f5df632ba9821a83a9b9
#
_cell.length_a   1.000
_cell.length_b   1.000
_cell.length_c   1.000
_cell.angle_alpha   90.00
_cell.angle_beta   90.00
_cell.angle_gamma   90.00
#
_symmetry.space_group_name_H-M   'P 1'
#
loop_
_entity.id
_entity.type
_entity.pdbx_description
1 polymer ?
#
loop_
_entity_poly.entity_id
_entity_poly.type
_entity_poly.pdbx_seq_one_letter_code
_entity_poly.pdbx_strand_id
1 'polypeptide(L)'
;MDSYTHNSIPEHGHGHVLQQVEKVLHMTSGVEENSYSHNSALQKTVISKVRPVLEGTVRALYSKENFPRYFSVADLGCSSGPNTLIVTYEMIDAIVGLCRETGHSPPELTVFLNDLPSNDFNTDFKLLPDFYAMLKKEKGNDVGPCFIAGMPGSFYGRLFPSKSLDFVHSSYSVHWLSKVPQGINNNKGNIYMGKTSPHNVFEAYLEQFQSDFSLLLRSRADEIKLGGQMILTFIGRSIKDPTSRDCCLVLELLAKCLLDMAAEGLIQEADIDTFNLPHYSPFIEEVKTIVEKEGSFVIDRLETFEVNLDGNDNEENKNYVFDKFKCGQNVSRCYRAISESLLADHFGEAIIDDLFERFAERIGEHLSMEKTKNFNILISMERK
;
A
#
# COMPACT_ATOMS: atom_id res chain seq x y z
N MET A 1 -39.65 -11.39 -46.84
CA MET A 1 -38.67 -10.66 -47.67
C MET A 1 -38.15 -9.56 -46.80
N ASP A 2 -37.23 -9.87 -45.95
CA ASP A 2 -36.64 -8.89 -45.01
C ASP A 2 -35.13 -8.89 -45.19
N SER A 3 -34.65 -7.72 -45.54
CA SER A 3 -33.27 -7.38 -45.85
C SER A 3 -32.44 -7.34 -44.56
N TYR A 4 -31.50 -8.25 -44.41
CA TYR A 4 -30.43 -8.15 -43.41
C TYR A 4 -29.42 -7.06 -43.81
N THR A 5 -29.43 -5.96 -43.09
CA THR A 5 -28.37 -4.96 -43.13
C THR A 5 -27.20 -5.40 -42.32
N HIS A 6 -26.05 -5.49 -42.98
CA HIS A 6 -24.75 -5.64 -42.35
C HIS A 6 -24.47 -4.47 -41.40
N ASN A 7 -24.39 -4.73 -40.13
CA ASN A 7 -23.79 -3.80 -39.16
C ASN A 7 -22.28 -3.97 -39.22
N SER A 8 -21.60 -2.93 -39.66
CA SER A 8 -20.17 -2.72 -39.61
C SER A 8 -19.70 -2.73 -38.13
N ILE A 9 -18.65 -3.49 -37.87
CA ILE A 9 -17.89 -3.50 -36.61
C ILE A 9 -17.35 -2.07 -36.40
N PRO A 10 -17.52 -1.45 -35.23
CA PRO A 10 -16.91 -0.17 -34.95
C PRO A 10 -15.39 -0.33 -34.87
N GLU A 11 -14.66 0.47 -35.61
CA GLU A 11 -13.22 0.68 -35.43
C GLU A 11 -12.96 1.06 -33.97
N HIS A 12 -11.98 0.36 -33.34
CA HIS A 12 -11.47 0.71 -32.02
C HIS A 12 -10.86 2.11 -32.05
N GLY A 13 -11.67 3.12 -31.78
CA GLY A 13 -11.18 4.43 -31.43
C GLY A 13 -10.50 4.33 -30.05
N HIS A 14 -9.19 4.54 -30.00
CA HIS A 14 -8.42 4.74 -28.78
C HIS A 14 -8.84 6.05 -28.10
N GLY A 15 -10.05 6.07 -27.55
CA GLY A 15 -10.46 7.10 -26.60
C GLY A 15 -9.87 6.73 -25.24
N HIS A 16 -8.95 7.55 -24.73
CA HIS A 16 -8.43 7.46 -23.38
C HIS A 16 -9.58 7.40 -22.36
N VAL A 17 -10.02 6.21 -22.01
CA VAL A 17 -10.82 5.98 -20.82
C VAL A 17 -9.85 6.24 -19.68
N LEU A 18 -10.09 7.31 -18.89
CA LEU A 18 -9.41 7.56 -17.62
C LEU A 18 -9.45 6.25 -16.82
N GLN A 19 -8.29 5.63 -16.67
CA GLN A 19 -8.15 4.36 -15.98
C GLN A 19 -8.68 4.55 -14.56
N GLN A 20 -9.82 3.93 -14.25
CA GLN A 20 -10.37 3.93 -12.89
C GLN A 20 -9.52 2.96 -12.09
N VAL A 21 -8.51 3.47 -11.40
CA VAL A 21 -7.57 2.68 -10.60
C VAL A 21 -8.29 1.68 -9.71
N GLU A 22 -9.39 2.07 -9.07
CA GLU A 22 -10.23 1.19 -8.23
C GLU A 22 -10.70 -0.10 -8.91
N LYS A 23 -10.80 -0.14 -10.24
CA LYS A 23 -11.28 -1.31 -10.98
C LYS A 23 -10.17 -2.24 -11.43
N VAL A 24 -8.96 -1.73 -11.55
CA VAL A 24 -7.81 -2.46 -12.11
C VAL A 24 -6.80 -2.81 -11.02
N LEU A 25 -6.51 -1.86 -10.13
CA LEU A 25 -5.51 -2.05 -9.09
C LEU A 25 -5.95 -3.11 -8.08
N HIS A 26 -5.22 -4.17 -8.02
CA HIS A 26 -5.24 -5.15 -6.94
C HIS A 26 -3.87 -5.82 -6.86
N MET A 27 -3.51 -6.30 -5.68
CA MET A 27 -2.32 -7.10 -5.51
C MET A 27 -2.53 -8.49 -6.13
N THR A 28 -1.47 -9.12 -6.63
CA THR A 28 -1.57 -10.46 -7.24
C THR A 28 -2.11 -11.44 -6.22
N SER A 29 -3.29 -12.00 -6.54
CA SER A 29 -4.09 -12.85 -5.65
C SER A 29 -3.49 -14.23 -5.41
N GLY A 30 -4.05 -14.96 -4.43
CA GLY A 30 -3.74 -16.37 -4.16
C GLY A 30 -2.52 -16.60 -3.28
N VAL A 31 -1.97 -17.82 -3.37
CA VAL A 31 -0.84 -18.30 -2.56
C VAL A 31 0.30 -18.86 -3.41
N GLU A 32 0.24 -18.65 -4.73
CA GLU A 32 1.23 -19.12 -5.69
C GLU A 32 2.52 -18.28 -5.61
N GLU A 33 3.56 -18.71 -6.33
CA GLU A 33 4.91 -18.15 -6.28
C GLU A 33 4.94 -16.63 -6.53
N ASN A 34 4.11 -16.10 -7.42
CA ASN A 34 4.04 -14.67 -7.76
C ASN A 34 3.01 -13.88 -6.93
N SER A 35 2.26 -14.53 -6.02
CA SER A 35 1.24 -13.86 -5.21
C SER A 35 1.83 -12.84 -4.24
N TYR A 36 1.05 -11.82 -3.89
CA TYR A 36 1.41 -10.86 -2.86
C TYR A 36 1.65 -11.53 -1.50
N SER A 37 0.84 -12.51 -1.16
CA SER A 37 0.98 -13.32 0.06
C SER A 37 2.39 -13.91 0.22
N HIS A 38 3.04 -14.32 -0.89
CA HIS A 38 4.39 -14.88 -0.90
C HIS A 38 5.50 -13.82 -0.99
N ASN A 39 5.22 -12.65 -1.58
CA ASN A 39 6.22 -11.67 -2.00
C ASN A 39 6.13 -10.33 -1.25
N SER A 40 5.56 -10.31 -0.05
CA SER A 40 5.38 -9.12 0.78
C SER A 40 6.35 -9.03 1.97
N ALA A 41 7.58 -9.55 1.83
CA ALA A 41 8.63 -9.50 2.84
C ALA A 41 9.03 -8.06 3.22
N LEU A 42 9.07 -7.15 2.24
CA LEU A 42 9.33 -5.74 2.46
C LEU A 42 8.26 -5.12 3.37
N GLN A 43 6.99 -5.34 3.07
CA GLN A 43 5.86 -4.86 3.85
C GLN A 43 5.87 -5.43 5.27
N LYS A 44 6.18 -6.72 5.42
CA LYS A 44 6.36 -7.36 6.73
C LYS A 44 7.46 -6.69 7.54
N THR A 45 8.60 -6.39 6.94
CA THR A 45 9.71 -5.67 7.60
C THR A 45 9.30 -4.29 8.08
N VAL A 46 8.48 -3.57 7.30
CA VAL A 46 7.94 -2.27 7.70
C VAL A 46 6.97 -2.40 8.86
N ILE A 47 6.06 -3.37 8.83
CA ILE A 47 5.12 -3.66 9.93
C ILE A 47 5.90 -3.94 11.22
N SER A 48 6.91 -4.82 11.18
CA SER A 48 7.77 -5.13 12.34
C SER A 48 8.47 -3.88 12.88
N LYS A 49 8.96 -3.02 12.00
CA LYS A 49 9.68 -1.79 12.40
C LYS A 49 8.78 -0.76 13.06
N VAL A 50 7.51 -0.68 12.64
CA VAL A 50 6.49 0.24 13.17
C VAL A 50 5.79 -0.33 14.41
N ARG A 51 5.89 -1.64 14.65
CA ARG A 51 5.24 -2.35 15.77
C ARG A 51 5.32 -1.62 17.12
N PRO A 52 6.47 -1.09 17.60
CA PRO A 52 6.52 -0.41 18.91
C PRO A 52 5.64 0.83 18.97
N VAL A 53 5.47 1.54 17.85
CA VAL A 53 4.60 2.72 17.75
C VAL A 53 3.13 2.29 17.76
N LEU A 54 2.79 1.26 16.99
CA LEU A 54 1.45 0.67 16.97
C LEU A 54 1.01 0.22 18.36
N GLU A 55 1.82 -0.61 19.02
CA GLU A 55 1.55 -1.11 20.37
C GLU A 55 1.39 0.04 21.38
N GLY A 56 2.32 0.98 21.38
CA GLY A 56 2.29 2.14 22.28
C GLY A 56 1.05 3.00 22.10
N THR A 57 0.67 3.28 20.85
CA THR A 57 -0.51 4.08 20.54
C THR A 57 -1.81 3.36 20.93
N VAL A 58 -1.96 2.07 20.59
CA VAL A 58 -3.15 1.27 20.95
C VAL A 58 -3.31 1.18 22.47
N ARG A 59 -2.23 0.91 23.20
CA ARG A 59 -2.24 0.85 24.68
C ARG A 59 -2.64 2.20 25.30
N ALA A 60 -2.06 3.29 24.82
CA ALA A 60 -2.36 4.63 25.31
C ALA A 60 -3.82 5.01 25.04
N LEU A 61 -4.31 4.77 23.82
CA LEU A 61 -5.70 5.03 23.45
C LEU A 61 -6.68 4.21 24.29
N TYR A 62 -6.47 2.90 24.40
CA TYR A 62 -7.36 2.00 25.16
C TYR A 62 -7.42 2.36 26.64
N SER A 63 -6.29 2.77 27.24
CA SER A 63 -6.24 3.26 28.61
C SER A 63 -6.91 4.64 28.78
N LYS A 64 -6.69 5.57 27.84
CA LYS A 64 -7.28 6.92 27.83
C LYS A 64 -8.81 6.87 27.78
N GLU A 65 -9.37 5.95 27.01
CA GLU A 65 -10.81 5.70 26.89
C GLU A 65 -11.39 4.90 28.07
N ASN A 66 -10.64 4.74 29.14
CA ASN A 66 -11.03 4.07 30.38
C ASN A 66 -11.46 2.61 30.16
N PHE A 67 -10.69 1.86 29.36
CA PHE A 67 -10.89 0.45 29.09
C PHE A 67 -12.29 0.13 28.53
N PRO A 68 -12.63 0.62 27.35
CA PRO A 68 -13.98 0.46 26.80
C PRO A 68 -14.31 -1.02 26.56
N ARG A 69 -15.57 -1.38 26.74
CA ARG A 69 -16.07 -2.75 26.52
C ARG A 69 -16.00 -3.17 25.04
N TYR A 70 -16.12 -2.22 24.13
CA TYR A 70 -16.07 -2.42 22.70
C TYR A 70 -14.97 -1.56 22.09
N PHE A 71 -14.17 -2.15 21.22
CA PHE A 71 -13.09 -1.45 20.54
C PHE A 71 -13.10 -1.82 19.05
N SER A 72 -13.28 -0.82 18.19
CA SER A 72 -13.43 -0.99 16.75
C SER A 72 -12.25 -0.41 16.00
N VAL A 73 -11.67 -1.23 15.13
CA VAL A 73 -10.47 -0.93 14.36
C VAL A 73 -10.73 -1.13 12.87
N ALA A 74 -10.13 -0.29 12.03
CA ALA A 74 -10.04 -0.53 10.59
C ALA A 74 -8.58 -0.57 10.14
N ASP A 75 -8.23 -1.57 9.32
CA ASP A 75 -6.98 -1.66 8.58
C ASP A 75 -7.24 -1.33 7.11
N LEU A 76 -6.74 -0.19 6.64
CA LEU A 76 -7.02 0.36 5.31
C LEU A 76 -5.94 -0.07 4.31
N GLY A 77 -6.35 -0.70 3.21
CA GLY A 77 -5.45 -1.29 2.24
C GLY A 77 -4.76 -2.52 2.83
N CYS A 78 -5.55 -3.42 3.44
CA CYS A 78 -5.04 -4.61 4.11
C CYS A 78 -4.35 -5.60 3.16
N SER A 79 -4.65 -5.53 1.84
CA SER A 79 -4.23 -6.51 0.84
C SER A 79 -4.69 -7.94 1.21
N SER A 80 -3.90 -8.95 0.89
CA SER A 80 -4.24 -10.35 1.20
C SER A 80 -3.03 -11.12 1.75
N GLY A 81 -3.31 -12.11 2.59
CA GLY A 81 -2.31 -13.03 3.13
C GLY A 81 -1.88 -12.75 4.57
N PRO A 82 -0.78 -13.38 5.05
CA PRO A 82 -0.43 -13.40 6.46
C PRO A 82 -0.16 -12.02 7.08
N ASN A 83 0.34 -11.05 6.31
CA ASN A 83 0.67 -9.72 6.83
C ASN A 83 -0.55 -8.98 7.38
N THR A 84 -1.72 -9.16 6.78
CA THR A 84 -3.01 -8.60 7.22
C THR A 84 -3.31 -9.00 8.66
N LEU A 85 -3.07 -10.27 9.01
CA LEU A 85 -3.35 -10.78 10.35
C LEU A 85 -2.24 -10.48 11.36
N ILE A 86 -1.00 -10.16 10.92
CA ILE A 86 0.08 -9.72 11.81
C ILE A 86 -0.32 -8.42 12.51
N VAL A 87 -0.79 -7.42 11.77
CA VAL A 87 -1.22 -6.14 12.34
C VAL A 87 -2.36 -6.35 13.37
N THR A 88 -3.34 -7.17 13.00
CA THR A 88 -4.46 -7.54 13.90
C THR A 88 -3.93 -8.22 15.18
N TYR A 89 -3.00 -9.17 15.04
CA TYR A 89 -2.38 -9.86 16.17
C TYR A 89 -1.66 -8.91 17.13
N GLU A 90 -0.84 -7.98 16.58
CA GLU A 90 -0.08 -7.01 17.38
C GLU A 90 -1.00 -6.08 18.19
N MET A 91 -2.11 -5.66 17.61
CA MET A 91 -3.11 -4.86 18.33
C MET A 91 -3.78 -5.66 19.46
N ILE A 92 -4.16 -6.91 19.21
CA ILE A 92 -4.73 -7.79 20.23
C ILE A 92 -3.72 -8.04 21.35
N ASP A 93 -2.47 -8.32 21.01
CA ASP A 93 -1.39 -8.57 21.98
C ASP A 93 -1.16 -7.36 22.89
N ALA A 94 -1.13 -6.16 22.31
CA ALA A 94 -0.98 -4.90 23.04
C ALA A 94 -2.13 -4.67 24.04
N ILE A 95 -3.39 -4.90 23.61
CA ILE A 95 -4.59 -4.74 24.46
C ILE A 95 -4.61 -5.79 25.58
N VAL A 96 -4.38 -7.07 25.24
CA VAL A 96 -4.39 -8.17 26.22
C VAL A 96 -3.27 -7.97 27.25
N GLY A 97 -2.07 -7.58 26.81
CA GLY A 97 -0.95 -7.26 27.70
C GLY A 97 -1.31 -6.16 28.69
N LEU A 98 -1.91 -5.06 28.22
CA LEU A 98 -2.36 -3.96 29.06
C LEU A 98 -3.44 -4.40 30.05
N CYS A 99 -4.42 -5.18 29.62
CA CYS A 99 -5.48 -5.70 30.50
C CYS A 99 -4.92 -6.58 31.62
N ARG A 100 -3.95 -7.45 31.33
CA ARG A 100 -3.26 -8.27 32.35
C ARG A 100 -2.51 -7.42 33.36
N GLU A 101 -1.78 -6.40 32.89
CA GLU A 101 -1.00 -5.49 33.76
C GLU A 101 -1.89 -4.66 34.70
N THR A 102 -3.08 -4.28 34.23
CA THR A 102 -3.98 -3.36 34.93
C THR A 102 -5.17 -4.05 35.63
N GLY A 103 -5.33 -5.36 35.43
CA GLY A 103 -6.43 -6.14 36.03
C GLY A 103 -7.80 -5.91 35.41
N HIS A 104 -7.84 -5.40 34.15
CA HIS A 104 -9.07 -5.17 33.41
C HIS A 104 -9.42 -6.36 32.51
N SER A 105 -10.70 -6.53 32.21
CA SER A 105 -11.14 -7.50 31.21
C SER A 105 -10.88 -6.98 29.81
N PRO A 106 -10.48 -7.84 28.84
CA PRO A 106 -10.31 -7.41 27.45
C PRO A 106 -11.65 -7.04 26.80
N PRO A 107 -11.63 -6.14 25.80
CA PRO A 107 -12.85 -5.71 25.10
C PRO A 107 -13.37 -6.79 24.13
N GLU A 108 -14.59 -6.61 23.67
CA GLU A 108 -15.03 -7.18 22.40
C GLU A 108 -14.41 -6.35 21.26
N LEU A 109 -13.53 -6.97 20.47
CA LEU A 109 -12.79 -6.32 19.40
C LEU A 109 -13.48 -6.56 18.05
N THR A 110 -13.70 -5.49 17.28
CA THR A 110 -14.10 -5.60 15.89
C THR A 110 -12.99 -5.06 15.00
N VAL A 111 -12.53 -5.86 14.04
CA VAL A 111 -11.50 -5.46 13.07
C VAL A 111 -12.10 -5.51 11.66
N PHE A 112 -12.06 -4.39 10.98
CA PHE A 112 -12.46 -4.28 9.58
C PHE A 112 -11.22 -4.29 8.70
N LEU A 113 -11.12 -5.29 7.83
CA LEU A 113 -10.10 -5.41 6.80
C LEU A 113 -10.64 -4.71 5.54
N ASN A 114 -10.11 -3.52 5.24
CA ASN A 114 -10.54 -2.75 4.08
C ASN A 114 -9.52 -2.86 2.96
N ASP A 115 -10.03 -3.06 1.76
CA ASP A 115 -9.30 -2.89 0.50
C ASP A 115 -10.29 -2.64 -0.64
N LEU A 116 -9.79 -2.45 -1.87
CA LEU A 116 -10.61 -2.32 -3.06
C LEU A 116 -11.46 -3.60 -3.29
N PRO A 117 -12.62 -3.49 -3.97
CA PRO A 117 -13.50 -4.64 -4.18
C PRO A 117 -12.86 -5.82 -4.94
N SER A 118 -11.81 -5.55 -5.72
CA SER A 118 -11.02 -6.56 -6.45
C SER A 118 -10.02 -7.33 -5.60
N ASN A 119 -9.81 -6.95 -4.32
CA ASN A 119 -8.91 -7.65 -3.40
C ASN A 119 -9.35 -9.09 -3.13
N ASP A 120 -8.37 -9.98 -2.91
CA ASP A 120 -8.62 -11.38 -2.56
C ASP A 120 -8.92 -11.57 -1.06
N PHE A 121 -10.05 -11.03 -0.61
CA PHE A 121 -10.55 -11.23 0.76
C PHE A 121 -10.77 -12.71 1.13
N ASN A 122 -11.01 -13.58 0.14
CA ASN A 122 -11.21 -15.01 0.39
C ASN A 122 -9.95 -15.69 0.92
N THR A 123 -8.77 -15.26 0.46
CA THR A 123 -7.51 -15.74 1.01
C THR A 123 -7.37 -15.34 2.48
N ASP A 124 -7.72 -14.12 2.86
CA ASP A 124 -7.69 -13.68 4.26
C ASP A 124 -8.68 -14.45 5.13
N PHE A 125 -9.91 -14.61 4.66
CA PHE A 125 -10.94 -15.35 5.41
C PHE A 125 -10.61 -16.84 5.62
N LYS A 126 -9.89 -17.46 4.69
CA LYS A 126 -9.40 -18.84 4.85
C LYS A 126 -8.33 -18.98 5.94
N LEU A 127 -7.60 -17.91 6.26
CA LEU A 127 -6.61 -17.90 7.33
C LEU A 127 -7.22 -17.73 8.74
N LEU A 128 -8.46 -17.22 8.85
CA LEU A 128 -9.08 -16.90 10.15
C LEU A 128 -9.22 -18.09 11.10
N PRO A 129 -9.60 -19.32 10.67
CA PRO A 129 -9.69 -20.45 11.59
C PRO A 129 -8.36 -20.74 12.31
N ASP A 130 -7.25 -20.73 11.58
CA ASP A 130 -5.92 -20.96 12.13
C ASP A 130 -5.47 -19.80 13.01
N PHE A 131 -5.78 -18.57 12.61
CA PHE A 131 -5.52 -17.37 13.39
C PHE A 131 -6.24 -17.40 14.75
N TYR A 132 -7.53 -17.73 14.80
CA TYR A 132 -8.27 -17.87 16.05
C TYR A 132 -7.77 -19.04 16.91
N ALA A 133 -7.38 -20.17 16.29
CA ALA A 133 -6.78 -21.29 17.00
C ALA A 133 -5.44 -20.90 17.64
N MET A 134 -4.61 -20.13 16.93
CA MET A 134 -3.35 -19.60 17.45
C MET A 134 -3.60 -18.64 18.63
N LEU A 135 -4.50 -17.66 18.49
CA LEU A 135 -4.85 -16.74 19.57
C LEU A 135 -5.30 -17.49 20.82
N LYS A 136 -6.18 -18.46 20.68
CA LYS A 136 -6.66 -19.28 21.79
C LYS A 136 -5.54 -20.09 22.45
N LYS A 137 -4.61 -20.63 21.66
CA LYS A 137 -3.46 -21.39 22.17
C LYS A 137 -2.50 -20.51 22.97
N GLU A 138 -2.21 -19.29 22.48
CA GLU A 138 -1.19 -18.42 23.07
C GLU A 138 -1.72 -17.56 24.23
N LYS A 139 -2.94 -17.08 24.11
CA LYS A 139 -3.54 -16.13 25.07
C LYS A 139 -4.58 -16.77 26.00
N GLY A 140 -5.07 -17.97 25.68
CA GLY A 140 -6.08 -18.66 26.46
C GLY A 140 -7.42 -17.91 26.54
N ASN A 141 -7.94 -17.72 27.75
CA ASN A 141 -9.17 -16.98 28.00
C ASN A 141 -8.96 -15.47 28.19
N ASP A 142 -7.73 -14.99 28.06
CA ASP A 142 -7.38 -13.58 28.22
C ASP A 142 -7.68 -12.74 26.98
N VAL A 143 -8.11 -13.38 25.87
CA VAL A 143 -8.62 -12.68 24.69
C VAL A 143 -10.13 -12.55 24.78
N GLY A 144 -10.64 -11.32 24.68
CA GLY A 144 -12.07 -11.08 24.50
C GLY A 144 -12.57 -11.60 23.14
N PRO A 145 -13.88 -11.58 22.89
CA PRO A 145 -14.43 -11.88 21.57
C PRO A 145 -13.78 -10.98 20.51
N CYS A 146 -13.31 -11.58 19.41
CA CYS A 146 -12.72 -10.87 18.28
C CYS A 146 -13.49 -11.21 17.00
N PHE A 147 -13.98 -10.18 16.32
CA PHE A 147 -14.77 -10.27 15.10
C PHE A 147 -13.99 -9.59 13.96
N ILE A 148 -13.65 -10.33 12.92
CA ILE A 148 -12.92 -9.84 11.77
C ILE A 148 -13.84 -9.89 10.55
N ALA A 149 -14.00 -8.75 9.85
CA ALA A 149 -14.89 -8.61 8.70
C ALA A 149 -14.20 -7.82 7.57
N GLY A 150 -14.50 -8.19 6.31
CA GLY A 150 -14.08 -7.42 5.14
C GLY A 150 -14.94 -6.19 4.92
N MET A 151 -14.33 -5.09 4.51
CA MET A 151 -14.99 -3.85 4.13
C MET A 151 -14.47 -3.41 2.76
N PRO A 152 -15.07 -3.89 1.65
CA PRO A 152 -14.65 -3.51 0.32
C PRO A 152 -14.99 -2.06 0.00
N GLY A 153 -14.08 -1.34 -0.60
CA GLY A 153 -14.25 0.04 -1.06
C GLY A 153 -12.98 0.87 -0.98
N SER A 154 -12.97 1.99 -1.70
CA SER A 154 -11.85 2.93 -1.69
C SER A 154 -11.79 3.69 -0.37
N PHE A 155 -10.62 3.70 0.28
CA PHE A 155 -10.40 4.47 1.50
C PHE A 155 -10.35 5.99 1.25
N TYR A 156 -10.38 6.43 0.03
CA TYR A 156 -10.56 7.84 -0.32
C TYR A 156 -12.02 8.32 -0.20
N GLY A 157 -12.95 7.41 0.11
CA GLY A 157 -14.34 7.73 0.42
C GLY A 157 -14.75 7.30 1.83
N ARG A 158 -16.02 7.54 2.17
CA ARG A 158 -16.63 7.04 3.40
C ARG A 158 -16.83 5.53 3.32
N LEU A 159 -16.40 4.82 4.35
CA LEU A 159 -16.49 3.37 4.47
C LEU A 159 -17.30 2.94 5.70
N PHE A 160 -17.27 3.73 6.75
CA PHE A 160 -17.83 3.35 8.04
C PHE A 160 -18.88 4.36 8.52
N PRO A 161 -19.79 3.96 9.42
CA PRO A 161 -20.70 4.88 10.10
C PRO A 161 -19.94 5.97 10.85
N SER A 162 -20.58 7.13 11.04
CA SER A 162 -19.97 8.25 11.76
C SER A 162 -19.60 7.84 13.18
N LYS A 163 -18.37 8.19 13.61
CA LYS A 163 -17.85 7.97 14.97
C LYS A 163 -17.96 6.52 15.44
N SER A 164 -17.72 5.58 14.53
CA SER A 164 -17.80 4.13 14.83
C SER A 164 -16.45 3.49 15.09
N LEU A 165 -15.34 4.13 14.71
CA LEU A 165 -14.00 3.61 14.85
C LEU A 165 -13.26 4.27 16.02
N ASP A 166 -12.55 3.46 16.80
CA ASP A 166 -11.63 3.91 17.85
C ASP A 166 -10.23 4.11 17.25
N PHE A 167 -9.82 3.22 16.35
CA PHE A 167 -8.49 3.23 15.79
C PHE A 167 -8.51 2.90 14.29
N VAL A 168 -7.64 3.56 13.52
CA VAL A 168 -7.41 3.28 12.09
C VAL A 168 -5.93 3.06 11.85
N HIS A 169 -5.61 2.03 11.12
CA HIS A 169 -4.27 1.69 10.64
C HIS A 169 -4.23 1.66 9.13
N SER A 170 -3.08 1.98 8.54
CA SER A 170 -2.77 1.70 7.15
C SER A 170 -1.26 1.58 6.98
N SER A 171 -0.82 0.54 6.27
CA SER A 171 0.59 0.33 5.96
C SER A 171 0.78 0.04 4.47
N TYR A 172 1.63 0.84 3.80
CA TYR A 172 2.01 0.68 2.39
C TYR A 172 0.85 0.76 1.39
N SER A 173 -0.17 1.59 1.69
CA SER A 173 -1.34 1.75 0.82
C SER A 173 -1.59 3.19 0.38
N VAL A 174 -1.41 4.18 1.26
CA VAL A 174 -1.77 5.58 1.01
C VAL A 174 -0.93 6.28 -0.07
N HIS A 175 0.16 5.68 -0.51
CA HIS A 175 0.95 6.16 -1.64
C HIS A 175 0.35 5.78 -3.02
N TRP A 176 -0.66 4.90 -3.07
CA TRP A 176 -1.43 4.65 -4.28
C TRP A 176 -2.48 5.73 -4.48
N LEU A 177 -2.44 6.42 -5.62
CA LEU A 177 -3.39 7.47 -5.95
C LEU A 177 -4.74 6.88 -6.41
N SER A 178 -5.82 7.62 -6.18
CA SER A 178 -7.17 7.22 -6.62
C SER A 178 -7.30 7.13 -8.15
N LYS A 179 -6.45 7.85 -8.87
CA LYS A 179 -6.40 7.87 -10.34
C LYS A 179 -5.02 8.36 -10.81
N VAL A 180 -4.71 8.06 -12.06
CA VAL A 180 -3.57 8.65 -12.77
C VAL A 180 -3.78 10.17 -12.86
N PRO A 181 -2.76 11.00 -12.52
CA PRO A 181 -2.86 12.45 -12.67
C PRO A 181 -3.20 12.88 -14.10
N GLN A 182 -3.98 13.95 -14.23
CA GLN A 182 -4.36 14.47 -15.54
C GLN A 182 -3.32 15.45 -16.11
N GLY A 183 -3.29 15.59 -17.43
CA GLY A 183 -2.44 16.60 -18.10
C GLY A 183 -0.96 16.20 -18.19
N ILE A 184 -0.63 14.91 -18.05
CA ILE A 184 0.75 14.38 -18.09
C ILE A 184 1.08 13.59 -19.36
N ASN A 185 0.35 13.80 -20.45
CA ASN A 185 0.58 13.11 -21.74
C ASN A 185 1.96 13.38 -22.36
N ASN A 186 2.70 14.34 -21.82
CA ASN A 186 4.06 14.70 -22.20
C ASN A 186 5.14 14.01 -21.37
N ASN A 187 4.79 13.06 -20.48
CA ASN A 187 5.73 12.29 -19.67
C ASN A 187 6.39 11.14 -20.48
N LYS A 188 6.90 11.45 -21.65
CA LYS A 188 7.38 10.50 -22.65
C LYS A 188 8.56 9.66 -22.16
N GLY A 189 8.48 8.34 -22.42
CA GLY A 189 9.50 7.37 -22.01
C GLY A 189 9.61 7.12 -20.51
N ASN A 190 8.69 7.65 -19.70
CA ASN A 190 8.62 7.44 -18.25
C ASN A 190 7.27 6.81 -17.87
N ILE A 191 7.29 5.91 -16.90
CA ILE A 191 6.09 5.30 -16.32
C ILE A 191 5.70 5.91 -14.97
N TYR A 192 6.47 6.88 -14.52
CA TYR A 192 6.33 7.61 -13.25
C TYR A 192 7.08 8.94 -13.38
N MET A 193 7.16 9.73 -12.33
CA MET A 193 8.07 10.86 -12.25
C MET A 193 9.52 10.38 -12.40
N GLY A 194 10.31 11.07 -13.20
CA GLY A 194 11.72 10.76 -13.45
C GLY A 194 12.51 12.01 -13.81
N LYS A 195 13.82 11.86 -13.96
CA LYS A 195 14.73 12.99 -14.26
C LYS A 195 14.42 13.69 -15.58
N THR A 196 13.80 12.99 -16.53
CA THR A 196 13.41 13.51 -17.84
C THR A 196 11.98 14.03 -17.88
N SER A 197 11.22 13.89 -16.80
CA SER A 197 9.83 14.33 -16.73
C SER A 197 9.74 15.86 -16.79
N PRO A 198 8.81 16.42 -17.59
CA PRO A 198 8.49 17.84 -17.60
C PRO A 198 7.93 18.31 -16.23
N HIS A 199 8.10 19.60 -15.93
CA HIS A 199 7.73 20.18 -14.63
C HIS A 199 6.25 19.98 -14.26
N ASN A 200 5.33 20.12 -15.22
CA ASN A 200 3.90 19.91 -15.02
C ASN A 200 3.55 18.50 -14.53
N VAL A 201 4.40 17.50 -14.81
CA VAL A 201 4.20 16.12 -14.34
C VAL A 201 4.34 16.06 -12.81
N PHE A 202 5.37 16.69 -12.26
CA PHE A 202 5.57 16.74 -10.80
C PHE A 202 4.44 17.48 -10.10
N GLU A 203 3.98 18.59 -10.67
CA GLU A 203 2.86 19.36 -10.14
C GLU A 203 1.56 18.54 -10.15
N ALA A 204 1.25 17.86 -11.25
CA ALA A 204 0.05 17.04 -11.39
C ALA A 204 0.02 15.87 -10.39
N TYR A 205 1.15 15.19 -10.17
CA TYR A 205 1.25 14.13 -9.17
C TYR A 205 1.06 14.65 -7.74
N LEU A 206 1.68 15.79 -7.41
CA LEU A 206 1.53 16.43 -6.09
C LEU A 206 0.07 16.88 -5.86
N GLU A 207 -0.56 17.53 -6.83
CA GLU A 207 -1.95 17.97 -6.74
C GLU A 207 -2.91 16.79 -6.55
N GLN A 208 -2.70 15.69 -7.28
CA GLN A 208 -3.50 14.49 -7.11
C GLN A 208 -3.34 13.90 -5.70
N PHE A 209 -2.11 13.77 -5.20
CA PHE A 209 -1.84 13.30 -3.84
C PHE A 209 -2.48 14.21 -2.78
N GLN A 210 -2.35 15.54 -2.94
CA GLN A 210 -2.98 16.49 -2.01
C GLN A 210 -4.50 16.35 -1.97
N SER A 211 -5.13 16.15 -3.12
CA SER A 211 -6.56 15.92 -3.23
C SER A 211 -6.97 14.62 -2.52
N ASP A 212 -6.29 13.53 -2.84
CA ASP A 212 -6.58 12.19 -2.32
C ASP A 212 -6.36 12.11 -0.81
N PHE A 213 -5.21 12.58 -0.34
CA PHE A 213 -4.88 12.54 1.09
C PHE A 213 -5.81 13.43 1.92
N SER A 214 -6.19 14.61 1.40
CA SER A 214 -7.20 15.46 2.06
C SER A 214 -8.56 14.79 2.12
N LEU A 215 -8.95 14.02 1.09
CA LEU A 215 -10.21 13.29 1.07
C LEU A 215 -10.20 12.10 2.04
N LEU A 216 -9.08 11.38 2.13
CA LEU A 216 -8.86 10.34 3.14
C LEU A 216 -9.03 10.92 4.55
N LEU A 217 -8.35 12.02 4.87
CA LEU A 217 -8.42 12.66 6.19
C LEU A 217 -9.86 13.07 6.53
N ARG A 218 -10.57 13.74 5.62
CA ARG A 218 -11.99 14.12 5.85
C ARG A 218 -12.89 12.91 6.08
N SER A 219 -12.75 11.86 5.29
CA SER A 219 -13.54 10.64 5.44
C SER A 219 -13.28 9.97 6.79
N ARG A 220 -12.02 9.87 7.20
CA ARG A 220 -11.64 9.31 8.51
C ARG A 220 -12.07 10.20 9.66
N ALA A 221 -12.03 11.53 9.49
CA ALA A 221 -12.51 12.47 10.52
C ALA A 221 -14.01 12.28 10.84
N ASP A 222 -14.82 11.91 9.87
CA ASP A 222 -16.23 11.60 10.08
C ASP A 222 -16.44 10.25 10.81
N GLU A 223 -15.56 9.27 10.58
CA GLU A 223 -15.72 7.88 11.02
C GLU A 223 -15.06 7.59 12.36
N ILE A 224 -13.94 8.23 12.64
CA ILE A 224 -13.20 8.08 13.90
C ILE A 224 -13.90 8.89 14.99
N LYS A 225 -14.03 8.30 16.19
CA LYS A 225 -14.49 8.97 17.39
C LYS A 225 -13.58 10.14 17.76
N LEU A 226 -14.08 11.14 18.49
CA LEU A 226 -13.23 12.19 19.04
C LEU A 226 -12.21 11.58 19.99
N GLY A 227 -10.95 11.96 19.87
CA GLY A 227 -9.84 11.39 20.63
C GLY A 227 -9.34 10.05 20.12
N GLY A 228 -10.04 9.44 19.14
CA GLY A 228 -9.56 8.22 18.47
C GLY A 228 -8.32 8.48 17.63
N GLN A 229 -7.57 7.43 17.31
CA GLN A 229 -6.23 7.52 16.74
C GLN A 229 -6.15 6.92 15.33
N MET A 230 -5.22 7.44 14.53
CA MET A 230 -4.89 6.89 13.21
C MET A 230 -3.38 6.82 13.01
N ILE A 231 -2.87 5.66 12.58
CA ILE A 231 -1.46 5.46 12.18
C ILE A 231 -1.41 5.14 10.70
N LEU A 232 -0.63 5.91 9.96
CA LEU A 232 -0.35 5.65 8.54
C LEU A 232 1.15 5.50 8.32
N THR A 233 1.54 4.47 7.57
CA THR A 233 2.91 4.23 7.13
C THR A 233 2.93 4.04 5.62
N PHE A 234 3.75 4.81 4.92
CA PHE A 234 3.82 4.75 3.45
C PHE A 234 5.19 5.17 2.91
N ILE A 235 5.45 4.81 1.67
CA ILE A 235 6.67 5.20 0.98
C ILE A 235 6.67 6.72 0.78
N GLY A 236 7.79 7.36 1.11
CA GLY A 236 8.04 8.76 0.87
C GLY A 236 9.37 8.98 0.18
N ARG A 237 9.83 10.23 0.15
CA ARG A 237 11.16 10.61 -0.30
C ARG A 237 11.90 11.45 0.73
N SER A 238 13.22 11.32 0.74
CA SER A 238 14.09 11.93 1.78
C SER A 238 14.26 13.42 1.63
N ILE A 239 14.15 13.96 0.41
CA ILE A 239 14.32 15.37 0.08
C ILE A 239 13.14 15.90 -0.73
N LYS A 240 13.02 17.22 -0.78
CA LYS A 240 11.93 17.90 -1.49
C LYS A 240 11.94 17.66 -2.99
N ASP A 241 13.12 17.43 -3.59
CA ASP A 241 13.25 17.17 -5.02
C ASP A 241 12.55 15.85 -5.41
N PRO A 242 11.49 15.87 -6.23
CA PRO A 242 10.77 14.69 -6.64
C PRO A 242 11.55 13.78 -7.61
N THR A 243 12.71 14.23 -8.12
CA THR A 243 13.61 13.44 -8.97
C THR A 243 14.71 12.73 -8.17
N SER A 244 14.60 12.75 -6.83
CA SER A 244 15.56 12.07 -5.95
C SER A 244 15.60 10.57 -6.22
N ARG A 245 16.77 9.97 -6.01
CA ARG A 245 16.98 8.54 -6.32
C ARG A 245 16.09 7.61 -5.50
N ASP A 246 15.85 7.94 -4.25
CA ASP A 246 14.97 7.20 -3.35
C ASP A 246 13.48 7.24 -3.77
N CYS A 247 13.10 8.25 -4.57
CA CYS A 247 11.77 8.37 -5.14
C CYS A 247 11.60 7.56 -6.44
N CYS A 248 12.55 7.71 -7.37
CA CYS A 248 12.30 7.39 -8.78
C CYS A 248 13.08 6.16 -9.28
N LEU A 249 14.23 5.85 -8.69
CA LEU A 249 15.21 4.91 -9.25
C LEU A 249 14.61 3.55 -9.65
N VAL A 250 13.85 2.94 -8.77
CA VAL A 250 13.34 1.57 -9.01
C VAL A 250 12.36 1.55 -10.17
N LEU A 251 11.48 2.56 -10.24
CA LEU A 251 10.53 2.71 -11.35
C LEU A 251 11.21 3.15 -12.66
N GLU A 252 12.31 3.92 -12.58
CA GLU A 252 13.15 4.21 -13.76
C GLU A 252 13.82 2.93 -14.30
N LEU A 253 14.23 1.99 -13.44
CA LEU A 253 14.78 0.71 -13.86
C LEU A 253 13.72 -0.16 -14.53
N LEU A 254 12.48 -0.15 -14.04
CA LEU A 254 11.35 -0.85 -14.67
C LEU A 254 11.01 -0.22 -16.03
N ALA A 255 10.96 1.12 -16.11
CA ALA A 255 10.74 1.84 -17.37
C ALA A 255 11.79 1.51 -18.43
N LYS A 256 13.06 1.36 -18.03
CA LYS A 256 14.13 0.94 -18.94
C LYS A 256 13.92 -0.47 -19.50
N CYS A 257 13.36 -1.41 -18.71
CA CYS A 257 13.03 -2.74 -19.24
C CYS A 257 11.94 -2.63 -20.32
N LEU A 258 10.91 -1.81 -20.12
CA LEU A 258 9.88 -1.56 -21.12
C LEU A 258 10.44 -0.91 -22.39
N LEU A 259 11.35 0.07 -22.26
CA LEU A 259 12.01 0.72 -23.39
C LEU A 259 12.89 -0.27 -24.18
N ASP A 260 13.60 -1.17 -23.53
CA ASP A 260 14.36 -2.23 -24.21
C ASP A 260 13.42 -3.16 -24.99
N MET A 261 12.28 -3.56 -24.39
CA MET A 261 11.27 -4.38 -25.06
C MET A 261 10.64 -3.66 -26.27
N ALA A 262 10.44 -2.34 -26.17
CA ALA A 262 9.97 -1.53 -27.31
C ALA A 262 11.02 -1.49 -28.43
N ALA A 263 12.30 -1.32 -28.10
CA ALA A 263 13.39 -1.35 -29.06
C ALA A 263 13.53 -2.71 -29.79
N GLU A 264 13.16 -3.80 -29.12
CA GLU A 264 13.09 -5.15 -29.67
C GLU A 264 11.79 -5.41 -30.47
N GLY A 265 10.82 -4.51 -30.42
CA GLY A 265 9.53 -4.61 -31.13
C GLY A 265 8.51 -5.52 -30.42
N LEU A 266 8.69 -5.82 -29.14
CA LEU A 266 7.78 -6.63 -28.33
C LEU A 266 6.54 -5.84 -27.89
N ILE A 267 6.69 -4.53 -27.68
CA ILE A 267 5.63 -3.56 -27.39
C ILE A 267 5.82 -2.30 -28.23
N GLN A 268 4.82 -1.40 -28.25
CA GLN A 268 4.96 -0.13 -28.95
C GLN A 268 5.49 0.95 -27.98
N GLU A 269 6.39 1.82 -28.45
CA GLU A 269 6.86 2.98 -27.66
C GLU A 269 5.69 3.88 -27.21
N ALA A 270 4.66 4.00 -28.05
CA ALA A 270 3.46 4.75 -27.74
C ALA A 270 2.70 4.21 -26.51
N ASP A 271 2.78 2.91 -26.24
CA ASP A 271 2.14 2.33 -25.06
C ASP A 271 2.86 2.78 -23.79
N ILE A 272 4.21 2.87 -23.81
CA ILE A 272 4.99 3.42 -22.68
C ILE A 272 4.63 4.90 -22.46
N ASP A 273 4.50 5.66 -23.51
CA ASP A 273 4.20 7.08 -23.48
C ASP A 273 2.83 7.41 -22.89
N THR A 274 1.92 6.45 -22.87
CA THR A 274 0.56 6.60 -22.33
C THR A 274 0.35 5.96 -20.98
N PHE A 275 1.30 5.15 -20.50
CA PHE A 275 1.25 4.53 -19.19
C PHE A 275 1.89 5.42 -18.10
N ASN A 276 1.19 5.58 -17.00
CA ASN A 276 1.73 6.23 -15.80
C ASN A 276 1.19 5.53 -14.56
N LEU A 277 2.07 5.15 -13.65
CA LEU A 277 1.69 4.53 -12.38
C LEU A 277 0.98 5.54 -11.47
N PRO A 278 -0.18 5.19 -10.91
CA PRO A 278 -0.91 6.01 -9.94
C PRO A 278 -0.29 5.88 -8.54
N HIS A 279 0.96 6.30 -8.40
CA HIS A 279 1.74 6.22 -7.18
C HIS A 279 2.33 7.59 -6.85
N TYR A 280 2.51 7.93 -5.57
CA TYR A 280 3.21 9.15 -5.16
C TYR A 280 4.02 8.92 -3.89
N SER A 281 5.29 9.29 -3.92
CA SER A 281 6.17 9.27 -2.75
C SER A 281 6.30 10.70 -2.19
N PRO A 282 5.50 11.10 -1.18
CA PRO A 282 5.53 12.47 -0.67
C PRO A 282 6.82 12.76 0.10
N PHE A 283 7.18 14.05 0.15
CA PHE A 283 8.12 14.59 1.12
C PHE A 283 7.40 14.84 2.46
N ILE A 284 8.08 14.65 3.57
CA ILE A 284 7.47 14.73 4.91
C ILE A 284 6.72 16.04 5.18
N GLU A 285 7.23 17.18 4.70
CA GLU A 285 6.59 18.48 4.87
C GLU A 285 5.32 18.64 4.03
N GLU A 286 5.18 17.91 2.93
CA GLU A 286 3.95 17.88 2.13
C GLU A 286 2.84 17.21 2.95
N VAL A 287 3.13 16.07 3.59
CA VAL A 287 2.21 15.34 4.46
C VAL A 287 1.77 16.22 5.63
N LYS A 288 2.72 16.82 6.34
CA LYS A 288 2.45 17.71 7.46
C LYS A 288 1.54 18.87 7.06
N THR A 289 1.87 19.55 5.95
CA THR A 289 1.11 20.69 5.44
C THR A 289 -0.34 20.32 5.13
N ILE A 290 -0.58 19.13 4.53
CA ILE A 290 -1.93 18.69 4.21
C ILE A 290 -2.74 18.43 5.49
N VAL A 291 -2.16 17.74 6.49
CA VAL A 291 -2.84 17.46 7.77
C VAL A 291 -3.18 18.75 8.51
N GLU A 292 -2.23 19.68 8.59
CA GLU A 292 -2.43 20.98 9.26
C GLU A 292 -3.51 21.82 8.55
N LYS A 293 -3.53 21.80 7.22
CA LYS A 293 -4.52 22.55 6.41
C LYS A 293 -5.91 21.93 6.49
N GLU A 294 -6.01 20.60 6.50
CA GLU A 294 -7.29 19.88 6.63
C GLU A 294 -7.89 20.11 8.02
N GLY A 295 -7.08 20.05 9.07
CA GLY A 295 -7.36 20.58 10.40
C GLY A 295 -8.16 19.67 11.35
N SER A 296 -8.64 18.49 10.91
CA SER A 296 -9.44 17.58 11.74
C SER A 296 -8.60 16.73 12.70
N PHE A 297 -7.28 16.68 12.50
CA PHE A 297 -6.37 15.85 13.28
C PHE A 297 -5.27 16.68 13.94
N VAL A 298 -4.75 16.19 15.07
CA VAL A 298 -3.49 16.62 15.67
C VAL A 298 -2.43 15.58 15.35
N ILE A 299 -1.27 16.01 14.89
CA ILE A 299 -0.13 15.11 14.68
C ILE A 299 0.53 14.86 16.04
N ASP A 300 0.52 13.60 16.48
CA ASP A 300 1.23 13.17 17.70
C ASP A 300 2.67 12.78 17.40
N ARG A 301 2.87 12.12 16.26
CA ARG A 301 4.18 11.66 15.79
C ARG A 301 4.26 11.80 14.28
N LEU A 302 5.40 12.29 13.80
CA LEU A 302 5.73 12.33 12.38
C LEU A 302 7.23 12.07 12.26
N GLU A 303 7.59 10.92 11.72
CA GLU A 303 8.98 10.50 11.61
C GLU A 303 9.23 9.73 10.33
N THR A 304 10.50 9.56 10.02
CA THR A 304 10.97 8.85 8.83
C THR A 304 11.91 7.74 9.23
N PHE A 305 11.93 6.68 8.43
CA PHE A 305 12.88 5.58 8.59
C PHE A 305 13.16 4.90 7.26
N GLU A 306 14.26 4.19 7.21
CA GLU A 306 14.68 3.46 6.02
C GLU A 306 14.58 1.95 6.24
N VAL A 307 14.26 1.22 5.14
CA VAL A 307 14.36 -0.24 5.04
C VAL A 307 15.09 -0.60 3.75
N ASN A 308 15.86 -1.68 3.75
CA ASN A 308 16.53 -2.12 2.54
C ASN A 308 15.53 -2.51 1.46
N LEU A 309 15.88 -2.31 0.18
CA LEU A 309 15.00 -2.59 -0.96
C LEU A 309 14.62 -4.08 -1.03
N ASP A 310 15.57 -4.99 -0.77
CA ASP A 310 15.25 -6.39 -0.50
C ASP A 310 14.77 -6.52 0.95
N GLY A 311 13.48 -6.75 1.12
CA GLY A 311 12.86 -6.90 2.45
C GLY A 311 13.42 -8.06 3.29
N ASN A 312 14.14 -9.00 2.67
CA ASN A 312 14.83 -10.08 3.38
C ASN A 312 16.16 -9.63 4.01
N ASP A 313 16.73 -8.49 3.57
CA ASP A 313 17.91 -7.85 4.21
C ASP A 313 17.44 -6.96 5.37
N ASN A 314 17.09 -7.58 6.48
CA ASN A 314 16.60 -6.92 7.68
C ASN A 314 17.25 -7.45 8.97
N GLU A 315 17.06 -6.75 10.08
CA GLU A 315 17.70 -7.05 11.37
C GLU A 315 17.27 -8.40 11.98
N GLU A 316 16.09 -8.90 11.60
CA GLU A 316 15.56 -10.19 12.09
C GLU A 316 16.20 -11.37 11.35
N ASN A 317 16.62 -11.18 10.09
CA ASN A 317 17.24 -12.20 9.26
C ASN A 317 18.78 -12.21 9.41
N LYS A 318 19.27 -12.70 10.53
CA LYS A 318 20.71 -12.80 10.83
C LYS A 318 21.51 -13.66 9.85
N ASN A 319 20.83 -14.50 9.08
CA ASN A 319 21.45 -15.41 8.09
C ASN A 319 21.42 -14.83 6.67
N TYR A 320 21.02 -13.58 6.51
CA TYR A 320 20.99 -12.95 5.19
C TYR A 320 22.41 -12.86 4.61
N VAL A 321 22.53 -13.36 3.40
CA VAL A 321 23.77 -13.24 2.58
C VAL A 321 23.35 -12.65 1.25
N PHE A 322 24.02 -11.57 0.84
CA PHE A 322 23.74 -10.96 -0.45
C PHE A 322 24.08 -11.94 -1.59
N ASP A 323 23.10 -12.20 -2.43
CA ASP A 323 23.23 -12.90 -3.70
C ASP A 323 22.53 -12.08 -4.77
N LYS A 324 23.27 -11.65 -5.79
CA LYS A 324 22.80 -10.75 -6.86
C LYS A 324 21.51 -11.26 -7.51
N PHE A 325 21.45 -12.54 -7.85
CA PHE A 325 20.30 -13.11 -8.55
C PHE A 325 19.08 -13.23 -7.63
N LYS A 326 19.30 -13.75 -6.43
CA LYS A 326 18.26 -13.93 -5.44
C LYS A 326 17.66 -12.59 -5.00
N CYS A 327 18.50 -11.58 -4.72
CA CYS A 327 18.03 -10.24 -4.34
C CYS A 327 17.26 -9.58 -5.48
N GLY A 328 17.75 -9.70 -6.72
CA GLY A 328 17.04 -9.21 -7.89
C GLY A 328 15.67 -9.86 -8.05
N GLN A 329 15.58 -11.17 -7.90
CA GLN A 329 14.31 -11.91 -7.95
C GLN A 329 13.35 -11.49 -6.81
N ASN A 330 13.84 -11.38 -5.57
CA ASN A 330 13.01 -10.98 -4.43
C ASN A 330 12.35 -9.62 -4.67
N VAL A 331 13.13 -8.64 -5.09
CA VAL A 331 12.63 -7.29 -5.38
C VAL A 331 11.69 -7.30 -6.58
N SER A 332 12.06 -7.99 -7.67
CA SER A 332 11.23 -8.08 -8.87
C SER A 332 9.86 -8.69 -8.57
N ARG A 333 9.82 -9.79 -7.83
CA ARG A 333 8.56 -10.45 -7.43
C ARG A 333 7.70 -9.56 -6.52
N CYS A 334 8.33 -8.81 -5.60
CA CYS A 334 7.63 -7.84 -4.77
C CYS A 334 6.96 -6.77 -5.63
N TYR A 335 7.68 -6.18 -6.60
CA TYR A 335 7.14 -5.17 -7.52
C TYR A 335 6.11 -5.76 -8.49
N ARG A 336 6.31 -6.99 -8.95
CA ARG A 336 5.32 -7.73 -9.74
C ARG A 336 4.01 -7.86 -8.97
N ALA A 337 4.08 -8.36 -7.74
CA ALA A 337 2.91 -8.62 -6.91
C ALA A 337 2.05 -7.36 -6.65
N ILE A 338 2.62 -6.15 -6.73
CA ILE A 338 1.92 -4.90 -6.48
C ILE A 338 1.55 -4.11 -7.75
N SER A 339 2.08 -4.48 -8.93
CA SER A 339 1.89 -3.68 -10.15
C SER A 339 1.44 -4.48 -11.36
N GLU A 340 1.44 -5.81 -11.31
CA GLU A 340 1.08 -6.70 -12.42
C GLU A 340 -0.30 -6.37 -13.00
N SER A 341 -1.31 -6.16 -12.14
CA SER A 341 -2.66 -5.84 -12.59
C SER A 341 -2.74 -4.59 -13.48
N LEU A 342 -1.99 -3.55 -13.13
CA LEU A 342 -1.93 -2.31 -13.91
C LEU A 342 -1.13 -2.48 -15.21
N LEU A 343 0.00 -3.21 -15.15
CA LEU A 343 0.87 -3.44 -16.30
C LEU A 343 0.22 -4.38 -17.30
N ALA A 344 -0.42 -5.45 -16.85
CA ALA A 344 -1.11 -6.40 -17.71
C ALA A 344 -2.35 -5.79 -18.38
N ASP A 345 -3.11 -4.95 -17.67
CA ASP A 345 -4.25 -4.23 -18.24
C ASP A 345 -3.83 -3.28 -19.39
N HIS A 346 -2.65 -2.66 -19.28
CA HIS A 346 -2.17 -1.70 -20.26
C HIS A 346 -1.34 -2.31 -21.39
N PHE A 347 -0.38 -3.21 -21.06
CA PHE A 347 0.56 -3.78 -22.02
C PHE A 347 0.18 -5.20 -22.50
N GLY A 348 -0.82 -5.81 -21.85
CA GLY A 348 -1.20 -7.21 -22.06
C GLY A 348 -0.41 -8.21 -21.22
N GLU A 349 -1.04 -9.34 -20.91
CA GLU A 349 -0.44 -10.40 -20.05
C GLU A 349 0.81 -11.04 -20.65
N ALA A 350 0.91 -11.08 -21.98
CA ALA A 350 1.97 -11.81 -22.71
C ALA A 350 3.38 -11.29 -22.43
N ILE A 351 3.53 -10.02 -22.02
CA ILE A 351 4.84 -9.40 -21.78
C ILE A 351 5.31 -9.50 -20.33
N ILE A 352 4.43 -9.86 -19.41
CA ILE A 352 4.66 -9.70 -17.96
C ILE A 352 5.82 -10.55 -17.46
N ASP A 353 5.90 -11.82 -17.87
CA ASP A 353 6.97 -12.71 -17.41
C ASP A 353 8.34 -12.22 -17.90
N ASP A 354 8.49 -11.87 -19.18
CA ASP A 354 9.74 -11.34 -19.74
C ASP A 354 10.10 -9.98 -19.10
N LEU A 355 9.13 -9.10 -18.86
CA LEU A 355 9.36 -7.81 -18.21
C LEU A 355 9.97 -7.99 -16.81
N PHE A 356 9.40 -8.86 -15.98
CA PHE A 356 9.86 -9.02 -14.60
C PHE A 356 11.12 -9.89 -14.49
N GLU A 357 11.44 -10.74 -15.48
CA GLU A 357 12.74 -11.40 -15.61
C GLU A 357 13.86 -10.37 -15.88
N ARG A 358 13.68 -9.52 -16.89
CA ARG A 358 14.61 -8.40 -17.19
C ARG A 358 14.75 -7.43 -16.01
N PHE A 359 13.66 -7.16 -15.33
CA PHE A 359 13.68 -6.29 -14.16
C PHE A 359 14.47 -6.92 -13.01
N ALA A 360 14.35 -8.23 -12.76
CA ALA A 360 15.13 -8.95 -11.75
C ALA A 360 16.64 -8.86 -12.03
N GLU A 361 17.06 -9.06 -13.28
CA GLU A 361 18.47 -8.94 -13.68
C GLU A 361 18.99 -7.52 -13.43
N ARG A 362 18.24 -6.51 -13.88
CA ARG A 362 18.61 -5.08 -13.76
C ARG A 362 18.70 -4.62 -12.31
N ILE A 363 17.76 -5.05 -11.47
CA ILE A 363 17.79 -4.77 -10.02
C ILE A 363 18.97 -5.49 -9.37
N GLY A 364 19.21 -6.76 -9.69
CA GLY A 364 20.35 -7.51 -9.16
C GLY A 364 21.69 -6.86 -9.49
N GLU A 365 21.85 -6.37 -10.73
CA GLU A 365 23.03 -5.60 -11.15
C GLU A 365 23.18 -4.31 -10.35
N HIS A 366 22.10 -3.55 -10.22
CA HIS A 366 22.09 -2.34 -9.43
C HIS A 366 22.50 -2.60 -7.97
N LEU A 367 21.87 -3.58 -7.29
CA LEU A 367 22.14 -3.91 -5.89
C LEU A 367 23.55 -4.46 -5.65
N SER A 368 24.21 -5.02 -6.70
CA SER A 368 25.60 -5.44 -6.61
C SER A 368 26.58 -4.27 -6.55
N MET A 369 26.16 -3.10 -7.00
CA MET A 369 26.97 -1.87 -7.04
C MET A 369 26.65 -0.92 -5.89
N GLU A 370 25.37 -0.88 -5.46
CA GLU A 370 24.90 0.11 -4.49
C GLU A 370 23.75 -0.46 -3.63
N LYS A 371 23.88 -0.30 -2.30
CA LYS A 371 22.77 -0.57 -1.39
C LYS A 371 21.68 0.49 -1.56
N THR A 372 20.49 0.05 -1.95
CA THR A 372 19.33 0.92 -2.11
C THR A 372 18.32 0.64 -1.00
N LYS A 373 17.72 1.70 -0.49
CA LYS A 373 16.72 1.65 0.57
C LYS A 373 15.44 2.35 0.15
N ASN A 374 14.33 1.88 0.69
CA ASN A 374 13.06 2.59 0.66
C ASN A 374 13.01 3.56 1.84
N PHE A 375 12.67 4.81 1.56
CA PHE A 375 12.41 5.84 2.54
C PHE A 375 10.94 5.82 2.93
N ASN A 376 10.65 5.83 4.21
CA ASN A 376 9.30 5.66 4.73
C ASN A 376 8.91 6.83 5.63
N ILE A 377 7.64 7.19 5.59
CA ILE A 377 7.01 8.15 6.49
C ILE A 377 6.04 7.39 7.39
N LEU A 378 6.17 7.63 8.69
CA LEU A 378 5.24 7.19 9.71
C LEU A 378 4.58 8.43 10.32
N ILE A 379 3.25 8.45 10.32
CA ILE A 379 2.47 9.49 10.97
C ILE A 379 1.42 8.88 11.90
N SER A 380 1.38 9.36 13.14
CA SER A 380 0.34 9.06 14.12
C SER A 380 -0.43 10.35 14.43
N MET A 381 -1.75 10.26 14.45
CA MET A 381 -2.64 11.42 14.56
C MET A 381 -3.82 11.10 15.45
N GLU A 382 -4.23 12.10 16.27
CA GLU A 382 -5.44 12.07 17.09
C GLU A 382 -6.56 12.89 16.44
N ARG A 383 -7.79 12.36 16.42
CA ARG A 383 -9.00 13.07 15.96
C ARG A 383 -9.43 14.12 16.98
N LYS A 384 -9.48 15.39 16.57
CA LYS A 384 -9.96 16.54 17.40
C LYS A 384 -11.42 16.46 17.75
#